data_e3355ec4c47bbd2bdeadf979129715f8
#
_entry.id   e3355ec4c47bbd2bdeadf979129715f8
#
_cell.length_a   1.000
_cell.length_b   1.000
_cell.length_c   1.000
_cell.angle_alpha   90.00
_cell.angle_beta   90.00
_cell.angle_gamma   90.00
#
_symmetry.space_group_name_H-M   'P 1'
#
loop_
_entity.id
_entity.type
_entity.pdbx_description
1 polymer ?
#
loop_
_entity_poly.entity_id
_entity_poly.type
_entity_poly.pdbx_seq_one_letter_code
_entity_poly.pdbx_strand_id
1 'polypeptide(L)'
;GLADLERSSLADTLLDAIDQARRIAAGTVVLHFDRASQMPELARAVVALREMGKTQLRIVVRECRARLRAAQTVALLRLGANCVLSADLSDTSVRLSVQALSGTLFNRPAENDVTQVLASIRAPVRAIACSFDTMVEKTETILQRSAPTGLPVTLARFAPATSQAAESIHAALRKGARDAVLSERDGTLWLLLEGCSALQIEPALARLLGRRFDALL
;
A
#
# COMPACT_ATOMS: atom_id res chain seq x y z
N GLY A 1 -18.03 16.36 -9.43
CA GLY A 1 -17.81 16.62 -8.21
C GLY A 1 -18.49 15.96 -7.02
N LEU A 2 -19.04 16.74 -6.10
CA LEU A 2 -19.70 16.25 -4.88
C LEU A 2 -20.99 15.45 -5.16
N ALA A 3 -21.62 15.64 -6.32
CA ALA A 3 -22.81 14.91 -6.74
C ALA A 3 -22.60 13.39 -6.87
N ASP A 4 -21.37 12.93 -7.13
CA ASP A 4 -21.07 11.50 -7.22
C ASP A 4 -20.95 10.81 -5.86
N LEU A 5 -20.76 11.56 -4.77
CA LEU A 5 -20.74 11.03 -3.41
C LEU A 5 -22.16 10.85 -2.83
N GLU A 6 -23.17 11.48 -3.41
CA GLU A 6 -24.59 11.33 -3.00
C GLU A 6 -25.19 9.95 -3.33
N ARG A 7 -24.49 9.13 -4.10
CA ARG A 7 -24.87 7.74 -4.42
C ARG A 7 -24.01 6.70 -3.68
N SER A 8 -23.58 7.01 -2.46
CA SER A 8 -22.87 6.02 -1.63
C SER A 8 -23.88 5.10 -0.92
N SER A 9 -23.65 3.81 -0.95
CA SER A 9 -24.37 2.82 -0.15
C SER A 9 -23.40 2.14 0.80
N LEU A 10 -23.86 1.89 2.01
CA LEU A 10 -23.10 1.13 3.00
C LEU A 10 -23.45 -0.35 2.84
N ALA A 11 -22.43 -1.21 2.87
CA ALA A 11 -22.58 -2.66 2.92
C ALA A 11 -22.08 -3.15 4.28
N ASP A 12 -22.86 -4.00 4.92
CA ASP A 12 -22.53 -4.51 6.26
C ASP A 12 -21.46 -5.61 6.22
N THR A 13 -21.39 -6.33 5.10
CA THR A 13 -20.44 -7.43 4.89
C THR A 13 -19.68 -7.29 3.57
N LEU A 14 -18.57 -8.03 3.44
CA LEU A 14 -17.82 -8.11 2.17
C LEU A 14 -18.68 -8.73 1.05
N LEU A 15 -19.58 -9.68 1.39
CA LEU A 15 -20.49 -10.29 0.42
C LEU A 15 -21.49 -9.27 -0.09
N ASP A 16 -22.09 -8.48 0.78
CA ASP A 16 -23.01 -7.41 0.38
C ASP A 16 -22.35 -6.38 -0.50
N ALA A 17 -21.10 -6.01 -0.21
CA ALA A 17 -20.30 -5.12 -1.04
C ALA A 17 -20.07 -5.70 -2.45
N ILE A 18 -19.78 -7.01 -2.54
CA ILE A 18 -19.64 -7.73 -3.82
C ILE A 18 -20.95 -7.73 -4.59
N ASP A 19 -22.07 -8.02 -3.93
CA ASP A 19 -23.39 -8.08 -4.58
C ASP A 19 -23.86 -6.69 -5.05
N GLN A 20 -23.58 -5.64 -4.29
CA GLN A 20 -23.83 -4.27 -4.73
C GLN A 20 -22.95 -3.90 -5.94
N ALA A 21 -21.67 -4.29 -5.93
CA ALA A 21 -20.76 -4.04 -7.04
C ALA A 21 -21.17 -4.73 -8.34
N ARG A 22 -21.87 -5.87 -8.27
CA ARG A 22 -22.43 -6.55 -9.45
C ARG A 22 -23.46 -5.69 -10.20
N ARG A 23 -24.19 -4.85 -9.48
CA ARG A 23 -25.30 -4.05 -10.01
C ARG A 23 -24.85 -2.74 -10.66
N ILE A 24 -23.62 -2.31 -10.47
CA ILE A 24 -23.06 -1.07 -11.01
C ILE A 24 -22.09 -1.36 -12.15
N ALA A 25 -22.09 -0.53 -13.19
CA ALA A 25 -21.12 -0.64 -14.29
C ALA A 25 -19.77 -0.01 -13.92
N ALA A 26 -19.79 1.08 -13.16
CA ALA A 26 -18.63 1.85 -12.74
C ALA A 26 -18.83 2.36 -11.31
N GLY A 27 -17.74 2.49 -10.56
CA GLY A 27 -17.81 2.99 -9.20
C GLY A 27 -16.54 2.71 -8.39
N THR A 28 -16.59 3.05 -7.12
CA THR A 28 -15.51 2.75 -6.17
C THR A 28 -16.07 1.93 -5.02
N VAL A 29 -15.47 0.79 -4.77
CA VAL A 29 -15.73 -0.04 -3.58
C VAL A 29 -14.61 0.20 -2.58
N VAL A 30 -14.97 0.64 -1.38
CA VAL A 30 -14.02 0.82 -0.27
C VAL A 30 -14.21 -0.34 0.71
N LEU A 31 -13.20 -1.18 0.81
CA LEU A 31 -13.18 -2.32 1.72
C LEU A 31 -12.39 -1.95 2.98
N HIS A 32 -12.99 -2.14 4.14
CA HIS A 32 -12.36 -1.82 5.42
C HIS A 32 -11.52 -3.00 5.94
N PHE A 33 -10.35 -2.68 6.47
CA PHE A 33 -9.47 -3.62 7.15
C PHE A 33 -9.40 -3.29 8.63
N ASP A 34 -10.11 -4.07 9.45
CA ASP A 34 -10.26 -3.85 10.89
C ASP A 34 -9.39 -4.78 11.75
N ARG A 35 -9.06 -5.97 11.26
CA ARG A 35 -8.31 -6.99 12.00
C ARG A 35 -7.48 -7.88 11.08
N ALA A 36 -6.33 -8.31 11.58
CA ALA A 36 -5.37 -9.11 10.80
C ALA A 36 -5.97 -10.43 10.28
N SER A 37 -6.90 -11.04 11.02
CA SER A 37 -7.60 -12.27 10.61
C SER A 37 -8.49 -12.12 9.38
N GLN A 38 -8.86 -10.88 9.00
CA GLN A 38 -9.67 -10.62 7.80
C GLN A 38 -8.87 -10.71 6.49
N MET A 39 -7.53 -10.75 6.54
CA MET A 39 -6.70 -10.71 5.34
C MET A 39 -7.10 -11.74 4.27
N PRO A 40 -7.36 -13.02 4.59
CA PRO A 40 -7.78 -14.00 3.58
C PRO A 40 -9.14 -13.68 2.95
N GLU A 41 -10.11 -13.21 3.75
CA GLU A 41 -11.44 -12.85 3.26
C GLU A 41 -11.39 -11.61 2.38
N LEU A 42 -10.63 -10.60 2.81
CA LEU A 42 -10.41 -9.37 2.07
C LEU A 42 -9.74 -9.65 0.72
N ALA A 43 -8.72 -10.52 0.70
CA ALA A 43 -8.05 -10.94 -0.51
C ALA A 43 -9.01 -11.61 -1.51
N ARG A 44 -9.86 -12.53 -1.02
CA ARG A 44 -10.89 -13.16 -1.86
C ARG A 44 -11.92 -12.15 -2.39
N ALA A 45 -12.32 -11.19 -1.55
CA ALA A 45 -13.24 -10.13 -1.99
C ALA A 45 -12.65 -9.27 -3.11
N VAL A 46 -11.36 -8.91 -3.02
CA VAL A 46 -10.67 -8.16 -4.07
C VAL A 46 -10.67 -8.95 -5.38
N VAL A 47 -10.32 -10.25 -5.35
CA VAL A 47 -10.34 -11.12 -6.54
C VAL A 47 -11.74 -11.23 -7.11
N ALA A 48 -12.76 -11.54 -6.29
CA ALA A 48 -14.14 -11.66 -6.73
C ALA A 48 -14.66 -10.38 -7.42
N LEU A 49 -14.28 -9.21 -6.91
CA LEU A 49 -14.59 -7.93 -7.54
C LEU A 49 -13.87 -7.75 -8.89
N ARG A 50 -12.63 -8.21 -9.03
CA ARG A 50 -11.87 -8.15 -10.29
C ARG A 50 -12.37 -9.12 -11.34
N GLU A 51 -12.75 -10.32 -10.93
CA GLU A 51 -13.34 -11.34 -11.83
C GLU A 51 -14.63 -10.92 -12.51
N MET A 52 -15.29 -9.86 -12.01
CA MET A 52 -16.41 -9.24 -12.71
C MET A 52 -16.03 -8.59 -14.04
N GLY A 53 -14.73 -8.47 -14.36
CA GLY A 53 -14.23 -7.89 -15.61
C GLY A 53 -14.49 -6.38 -15.78
N LYS A 54 -14.91 -5.67 -14.72
CA LYS A 54 -15.29 -4.25 -14.77
C LYS A 54 -14.06 -3.36 -14.61
N THR A 55 -13.49 -2.89 -15.70
CA THR A 55 -12.31 -2.03 -15.70
C THR A 55 -12.55 -0.67 -15.02
N GLN A 56 -13.79 -0.20 -15.00
CA GLN A 56 -14.20 1.04 -14.32
C GLN A 56 -14.55 0.86 -12.84
N LEU A 57 -14.48 -0.36 -12.32
CA LEU A 57 -14.63 -0.63 -10.90
C LEU A 57 -13.29 -0.40 -10.18
N ARG A 58 -13.27 0.53 -9.25
CA ARG A 58 -12.09 0.83 -8.43
C ARG A 58 -12.24 0.15 -7.08
N ILE A 59 -11.22 -0.56 -6.67
CA ILE A 59 -11.18 -1.26 -5.40
C ILE A 59 -10.15 -0.58 -4.51
N VAL A 60 -10.62 0.00 -3.43
CA VAL A 60 -9.81 0.69 -2.44
C VAL A 60 -9.87 -0.11 -1.14
N VAL A 61 -8.75 -0.40 -0.54
CA VAL A 61 -8.68 -0.97 0.80
C VAL A 61 -8.33 0.13 1.78
N ARG A 62 -9.12 0.34 2.82
CA ARG A 62 -8.85 1.30 3.89
C ARG A 62 -8.50 0.58 5.18
N GLU A 63 -7.32 0.83 5.70
CA GLU A 63 -6.97 0.47 7.07
C GLU A 63 -7.85 1.26 8.04
N CYS A 64 -8.44 0.60 9.04
CA CYS A 64 -9.25 1.25 10.07
C CYS A 64 -8.64 0.98 11.45
N ARG A 65 -8.93 -0.17 12.05
CA ARG A 65 -8.45 -0.53 13.39
C ARG A 65 -7.15 -1.32 13.35
N ALA A 66 -6.88 -2.03 12.26
CA ALA A 66 -5.65 -2.79 12.05
C ALA A 66 -4.79 -2.14 10.96
N ARG A 67 -3.50 -2.44 10.98
CA ARG A 67 -2.53 -2.01 9.98
C ARG A 67 -2.10 -3.17 9.10
N LEU A 68 -2.02 -2.94 7.82
CA LEU A 68 -1.42 -3.85 6.87
C LEU A 68 0.11 -3.72 6.90
N ARG A 69 0.79 -4.85 6.81
CA ARG A 69 2.23 -4.86 6.55
C ARG A 69 2.47 -4.54 5.08
N ALA A 70 3.66 -4.04 4.73
CA ALA A 70 4.02 -3.75 3.35
C ALA A 70 3.77 -4.95 2.41
N ALA A 71 4.17 -6.16 2.81
CA ALA A 71 3.93 -7.37 2.03
C ALA A 71 2.43 -7.70 1.84
N GLN A 72 1.58 -7.38 2.82
CA GLN A 72 0.13 -7.55 2.70
C GLN A 72 -0.47 -6.50 1.76
N THR A 73 0.00 -5.25 1.84
CA THR A 73 -0.37 -4.18 0.90
C THR A 73 -0.02 -4.59 -0.53
N VAL A 74 1.21 -5.05 -0.77
CA VAL A 74 1.64 -5.55 -2.08
C VAL A 74 0.76 -6.70 -2.55
N ALA A 75 0.44 -7.66 -1.69
CA ALA A 75 -0.43 -8.78 -2.04
C ALA A 75 -1.81 -8.31 -2.50
N LEU A 76 -2.45 -7.37 -1.78
CA LEU A 76 -3.75 -6.82 -2.17
C LEU A 76 -3.68 -6.07 -3.51
N LEU A 77 -2.60 -5.34 -3.75
CA LEU A 77 -2.39 -4.66 -5.02
C LEU A 77 -2.18 -5.67 -6.16
N ARG A 78 -1.42 -6.74 -5.98
CA ARG A 78 -1.25 -7.83 -6.95
C ARG A 78 -2.57 -8.51 -7.28
N LEU A 79 -3.43 -8.73 -6.29
CA LEU A 79 -4.77 -9.30 -6.45
C LEU A 79 -5.76 -8.35 -7.13
N GLY A 80 -5.39 -7.08 -7.33
CA GLY A 80 -6.17 -6.14 -8.13
C GLY A 80 -6.78 -4.96 -7.36
N ALA A 81 -6.44 -4.73 -6.10
CA ALA A 81 -6.81 -3.47 -5.45
C ALA A 81 -6.13 -2.28 -6.18
N ASN A 82 -6.84 -1.17 -6.35
CA ASN A 82 -6.27 0.04 -6.97
C ASN A 82 -5.29 0.73 -6.02
N CYS A 83 -5.66 0.82 -4.75
CA CYS A 83 -4.78 1.38 -3.70
C CYS A 83 -5.17 0.87 -2.32
N VAL A 84 -4.25 1.04 -1.39
CA VAL A 84 -4.46 0.84 0.04
C VAL A 84 -4.26 2.19 0.74
N LEU A 85 -5.24 2.60 1.54
CA LEU A 85 -5.23 3.86 2.27
C LEU A 85 -4.94 3.60 3.75
N SER A 86 -3.99 4.35 4.30
CA SER A 86 -3.63 4.27 5.71
C SER A 86 -4.78 4.75 6.60
N ALA A 87 -4.93 4.16 7.79
CA ALA A 87 -5.86 4.64 8.80
C ALA A 87 -5.48 6.03 9.36
N ASP A 88 -4.23 6.47 9.17
CA ASP A 88 -3.77 7.80 9.63
C ASP A 88 -4.25 8.93 8.71
N LEU A 89 -4.81 8.61 7.54
CA LEU A 89 -5.36 9.61 6.64
C LEU A 89 -6.66 10.19 7.21
N SER A 90 -6.78 11.52 7.16
CA SER A 90 -8.03 12.20 7.46
C SER A 90 -9.12 11.80 6.46
N ASP A 91 -10.38 11.94 6.85
CA ASP A 91 -11.50 11.65 5.94
C ASP A 91 -11.46 12.52 4.67
N THR A 92 -10.96 13.75 4.79
CA THR A 92 -10.74 14.63 3.63
C THR A 92 -9.69 14.03 2.69
N SER A 93 -8.55 13.56 3.22
CA SER A 93 -7.51 12.93 2.42
C SER A 93 -7.98 11.63 1.77
N VAL A 94 -8.79 10.84 2.47
CA VAL A 94 -9.42 9.64 1.91
C VAL A 94 -10.33 10.01 0.74
N ARG A 95 -11.20 11.02 0.88
CA ARG A 95 -12.07 11.50 -0.20
C ARG A 95 -11.28 11.96 -1.40
N LEU A 96 -10.24 12.76 -1.20
CA LEU A 96 -9.36 13.22 -2.27
C LEU A 96 -8.67 12.06 -2.99
N SER A 97 -8.20 11.05 -2.25
CA SER A 97 -7.59 9.85 -2.82
C SER A 97 -8.58 9.05 -3.67
N VAL A 98 -9.82 8.90 -3.21
CA VAL A 98 -10.90 8.24 -3.96
C VAL A 98 -11.27 9.05 -5.20
N GLN A 99 -11.36 10.38 -5.08
CA GLN A 99 -11.64 11.27 -6.22
C GLN A 99 -10.51 11.22 -7.28
N ALA A 100 -9.25 11.16 -6.85
CA ALA A 100 -8.12 11.04 -7.76
C ALA A 100 -8.15 9.75 -8.61
N LEU A 101 -8.82 8.70 -8.12
CA LEU A 101 -9.07 7.49 -8.89
C LEU A 101 -10.24 7.63 -9.86
N SER A 102 -11.05 8.68 -9.77
CA SER A 102 -12.21 8.88 -10.66
C SER A 102 -11.75 9.08 -12.10
N GLY A 103 -12.39 8.36 -13.02
CA GLY A 103 -11.98 8.35 -14.43
C GLY A 103 -10.82 7.41 -14.76
N THR A 104 -10.13 6.83 -13.78
CA THR A 104 -9.07 5.84 -14.06
C THR A 104 -9.68 4.48 -14.38
N LEU A 105 -9.05 3.77 -15.31
CA LEU A 105 -9.38 2.38 -15.64
C LEU A 105 -8.38 1.45 -14.98
N PHE A 106 -8.89 0.31 -14.52
CA PHE A 106 -8.00 -0.77 -14.11
C PHE A 106 -7.57 -1.57 -15.35
N ASN A 107 -6.35 -1.35 -15.81
CA ASN A 107 -5.81 -1.93 -17.05
C ASN A 107 -4.55 -2.76 -16.85
N ARG A 108 -4.18 -3.02 -15.60
CA ARG A 108 -3.04 -3.89 -15.27
C ARG A 108 -3.49 -5.33 -15.01
N PRO A 109 -2.64 -6.34 -15.25
CA PRO A 109 -2.94 -7.71 -14.87
C PRO A 109 -3.13 -7.82 -13.35
N ALA A 110 -4.10 -8.62 -12.94
CA ALA A 110 -4.32 -9.00 -11.54
C ALA A 110 -4.13 -10.50 -11.41
N GLU A 111 -3.51 -10.92 -10.31
CA GLU A 111 -3.41 -12.32 -9.96
C GLU A 111 -4.73 -12.79 -9.34
N ASN A 112 -5.13 -14.01 -9.63
CA ASN A 112 -6.38 -14.60 -9.14
C ASN A 112 -6.16 -15.74 -8.12
N ASP A 113 -4.94 -16.27 -8.02
CA ASP A 113 -4.61 -17.28 -7.01
C ASP A 113 -4.31 -16.64 -5.65
N VAL A 114 -5.38 -16.43 -4.87
CA VAL A 114 -5.28 -15.90 -3.51
C VAL A 114 -4.35 -16.72 -2.63
N THR A 115 -4.38 -18.06 -2.76
CA THR A 115 -3.59 -18.94 -1.91
C THR A 115 -2.10 -18.77 -2.19
N GLN A 116 -1.71 -18.76 -3.46
CA GLN A 116 -0.34 -18.55 -3.87
C GLN A 116 0.16 -17.15 -3.45
N VAL A 117 -0.65 -16.11 -3.67
CA VAL A 117 -0.28 -14.74 -3.30
C VAL A 117 -0.11 -14.61 -1.78
N LEU A 118 -1.04 -15.15 -0.99
CA LEU A 118 -0.93 -15.10 0.47
C LEU A 118 0.24 -15.93 1.00
N ALA A 119 0.52 -17.09 0.40
CA ALA A 119 1.69 -17.92 0.75
C ALA A 119 3.01 -17.21 0.43
N SER A 120 3.02 -16.30 -0.56
CA SER A 120 4.20 -15.49 -0.89
C SER A 120 4.47 -14.37 0.14
N ILE A 121 3.50 -14.07 1.02
CA ILE A 121 3.69 -13.11 2.12
C ILE A 121 4.62 -13.76 3.14
N ARG A 122 5.89 -13.40 3.09
CA ARG A 122 6.89 -13.88 4.05
C ARG A 122 6.55 -13.43 5.46
N ALA A 123 7.02 -14.20 6.45
CA ALA A 123 7.02 -13.73 7.84
C ALA A 123 7.68 -12.33 7.89
N PRO A 124 7.21 -11.43 8.78
CA PRO A 124 7.73 -10.07 8.85
C PRO A 124 9.24 -10.11 9.10
N VAL A 125 10.00 -9.68 8.12
CA VAL A 125 11.44 -9.49 8.24
C VAL A 125 11.67 -8.07 8.75
N ARG A 126 12.54 -7.91 9.73
CA ARG A 126 12.99 -6.57 10.15
C ARG A 126 13.59 -5.84 8.96
N ALA A 127 13.53 -4.52 8.95
CA ALA A 127 14.19 -3.72 7.92
C ALA A 127 15.62 -4.24 7.69
N ILE A 128 15.92 -4.60 6.46
CA ILE A 128 17.24 -5.13 6.11
C ILE A 128 18.12 -3.91 5.83
N ALA A 129 19.06 -3.65 6.77
CA ALA A 129 20.19 -2.77 6.45
C ALA A 129 21.16 -3.56 5.58
N CYS A 130 21.50 -3.04 4.42
CA CYS A 130 22.40 -3.68 3.46
C CYS A 130 23.36 -2.64 2.85
N SER A 131 24.40 -3.12 2.17
CA SER A 131 25.27 -2.26 1.37
C SER A 131 24.47 -1.57 0.25
N PHE A 132 25.00 -0.47 -0.25
CA PHE A 132 24.33 0.26 -1.35
C PHE A 132 24.23 -0.62 -2.61
N ASP A 133 25.25 -1.39 -2.92
CA ASP A 133 25.25 -2.29 -4.08
C ASP A 133 24.17 -3.38 -3.94
N THR A 134 24.05 -3.98 -2.74
CA THR A 134 22.95 -4.93 -2.45
C THR A 134 21.58 -4.25 -2.55
N MET A 135 21.46 -2.98 -2.19
CA MET A 135 20.20 -2.23 -2.37
C MET A 135 19.88 -2.06 -3.85
N VAL A 136 20.87 -1.74 -4.69
CA VAL A 136 20.69 -1.62 -6.15
C VAL A 136 20.16 -2.93 -6.72
N GLU A 137 20.82 -4.06 -6.44
CA GLU A 137 20.38 -5.40 -6.87
C GLU A 137 18.94 -5.73 -6.44
N LYS A 138 18.60 -5.42 -5.16
CA LYS A 138 17.23 -5.60 -4.65
C LYS A 138 16.23 -4.70 -5.35
N THR A 139 16.61 -3.45 -5.63
CA THR A 139 15.76 -2.49 -6.34
C THR A 139 15.44 -3.01 -7.75
N GLU A 140 16.45 -3.48 -8.49
CA GLU A 140 16.26 -4.09 -9.81
C GLU A 140 15.33 -5.30 -9.75
N THR A 141 15.55 -6.20 -8.79
CA THR A 141 14.70 -7.38 -8.59
C THR A 141 13.25 -6.99 -8.30
N ILE A 142 13.04 -5.98 -7.45
CA ILE A 142 11.70 -5.50 -7.10
C ILE A 142 11.05 -4.82 -8.31
N LEU A 143 11.77 -3.99 -9.05
CA LEU A 143 11.26 -3.34 -10.25
C LEU A 143 10.85 -4.35 -11.32
N GLN A 144 11.69 -5.36 -11.59
CA GLN A 144 11.37 -6.43 -12.54
C GLN A 144 10.10 -7.19 -12.13
N ARG A 145 9.93 -7.48 -10.84
CA ARG A 145 8.75 -8.16 -10.31
C ARG A 145 7.50 -7.27 -10.33
N SER A 146 7.66 -5.99 -10.07
CA SER A 146 6.56 -5.02 -9.96
C SER A 146 6.10 -4.48 -11.30
N ALA A 147 6.99 -4.38 -12.29
CA ALA A 147 6.70 -3.82 -13.61
C ALA A 147 5.50 -4.49 -14.31
N PRO A 148 5.38 -5.83 -14.38
CA PRO A 148 4.26 -6.47 -15.05
C PRO A 148 2.90 -6.16 -14.40
N THR A 149 2.88 -5.94 -13.08
CA THR A 149 1.66 -5.66 -12.32
C THR A 149 1.39 -4.17 -12.15
N GLY A 150 2.31 -3.29 -12.60
CA GLY A 150 2.21 -1.85 -12.42
C GLY A 150 2.23 -1.43 -10.94
N LEU A 151 2.84 -2.24 -10.06
CA LEU A 151 2.98 -1.90 -8.65
C LEU A 151 3.92 -0.71 -8.48
N PRO A 152 3.54 0.33 -7.72
CA PRO A 152 4.43 1.43 -7.46
C PRO A 152 5.60 1.00 -6.57
N VAL A 153 6.78 1.46 -6.90
CA VAL A 153 7.99 1.29 -6.10
C VAL A 153 8.59 2.67 -5.86
N THR A 154 8.85 2.99 -4.62
CA THR A 154 9.42 4.28 -4.23
C THR A 154 10.76 4.08 -3.58
N LEU A 155 11.75 4.82 -4.05
CA LEU A 155 13.05 4.98 -3.42
C LEU A 155 13.11 6.37 -2.76
N ALA A 156 13.04 6.40 -1.43
CA ALA A 156 13.16 7.62 -0.66
C ALA A 156 14.62 7.87 -0.27
N ARG A 157 15.07 9.10 -0.42
CA ARG A 157 16.41 9.58 -0.07
C ARG A 157 16.31 10.56 1.08
N PHE A 158 17.12 10.37 2.11
CA PHE A 158 17.23 11.26 3.26
C PHE A 158 18.66 11.77 3.39
N ALA A 159 18.82 13.06 3.61
CA ALA A 159 20.08 13.68 3.99
C ALA A 159 19.94 14.18 5.44
N PRO A 160 20.24 13.34 6.45
CA PRO A 160 20.13 13.74 7.84
C PRO A 160 21.02 14.95 8.12
N ALA A 161 20.48 15.94 8.82
CA ALA A 161 21.24 17.15 9.17
C ALA A 161 22.41 16.88 10.12
N THR A 162 22.35 15.82 10.90
CA THR A 162 23.35 15.44 11.89
C THR A 162 23.50 13.91 11.97
N SER A 163 24.65 13.43 12.45
CA SER A 163 24.87 12.01 12.74
C SER A 163 23.86 11.46 13.73
N GLN A 164 23.45 12.25 14.72
CA GLN A 164 22.45 11.84 15.70
C GLN A 164 21.06 11.67 15.06
N ALA A 165 20.70 12.51 14.07
CA ALA A 165 19.48 12.35 13.27
C ALA A 165 19.54 11.05 12.46
N ALA A 166 20.67 10.74 11.83
CA ALA A 166 20.88 9.49 11.11
C ALA A 166 20.70 8.27 12.03
N GLU A 167 21.32 8.23 13.20
CA GLU A 167 21.16 7.15 14.19
C GLU A 167 19.71 7.00 14.64
N SER A 168 19.01 8.12 14.85
CA SER A 168 17.61 8.13 15.25
C SER A 168 16.70 7.54 14.16
N ILE A 169 16.95 7.88 12.88
CA ILE A 169 16.27 7.31 11.73
C ILE A 169 16.53 5.81 11.64
N HIS A 170 17.80 5.39 11.74
CA HIS A 170 18.17 3.97 11.76
C HIS A 170 17.45 3.19 12.87
N ALA A 171 17.44 3.74 14.09
CA ALA A 171 16.78 3.10 15.24
C ALA A 171 15.26 2.99 15.04
N ALA A 172 14.62 4.02 14.49
CA ALA A 172 13.19 4.03 14.20
C ALA A 172 12.85 2.99 13.11
N LEU A 173 13.61 2.96 12.01
CA LEU A 173 13.41 2.02 10.91
C LEU A 173 13.63 0.57 11.35
N ARG A 174 14.64 0.28 12.16
CA ARG A 174 14.88 -1.07 12.72
C ARG A 174 13.73 -1.56 13.60
N LYS A 175 13.04 -0.65 14.30
CA LYS A 175 11.92 -0.98 15.19
C LYS A 175 10.58 -1.07 14.44
N GLY A 176 10.33 -0.16 13.51
CA GLY A 176 9.03 0.03 12.88
C GLY A 176 8.92 -0.51 11.46
N ALA A 177 9.98 -0.45 10.68
CA ALA A 177 9.95 -0.88 9.31
C ALA A 177 10.06 -2.40 9.21
N ARG A 178 9.00 -3.02 8.72
CA ARG A 178 9.01 -4.42 8.31
C ARG A 178 8.93 -4.44 6.79
N ASP A 179 9.75 -5.29 6.18
CA ASP A 179 9.81 -5.47 4.71
C ASP A 179 10.36 -4.25 3.94
N ALA A 180 11.00 -3.31 4.61
CA ALA A 180 11.73 -2.21 3.98
C ALA A 180 13.22 -2.55 3.81
N VAL A 181 13.84 -2.05 2.74
CA VAL A 181 15.29 -2.14 2.52
C VAL A 181 15.90 -0.78 2.78
N LEU A 182 16.88 -0.75 3.66
CA LEU A 182 17.61 0.45 4.06
C LEU A 182 19.06 0.32 3.68
N SER A 183 19.64 1.38 3.11
CA SER A 183 21.07 1.50 2.88
C SER A 183 21.57 2.89 3.25
N GLU A 184 22.86 2.98 3.54
CA GLU A 184 23.55 4.25 3.77
C GLU A 184 24.74 4.35 2.83
N ARG A 185 24.90 5.52 2.21
CA ARG A 185 26.06 5.85 1.40
C ARG A 185 26.36 7.36 1.50
N ASP A 186 27.60 7.69 1.82
CA ASP A 186 28.09 9.07 1.91
C ASP A 186 27.20 9.96 2.83
N GLY A 187 26.81 9.45 4.01
CA GLY A 187 25.94 10.14 4.95
C GLY A 187 24.48 10.30 4.49
N THR A 188 24.13 9.69 3.37
CA THR A 188 22.76 9.69 2.83
C THR A 188 22.10 8.34 3.08
N LEU A 189 20.89 8.38 3.62
CA LEU A 189 20.06 7.20 3.84
C LEU A 189 19.12 6.98 2.66
N TRP A 190 19.01 5.74 2.23
CA TRP A 190 18.15 5.30 1.14
C TRP A 190 17.16 4.25 1.66
N LEU A 191 15.89 4.44 1.39
CA LEU A 191 14.81 3.56 1.82
C LEU A 191 13.98 3.13 0.62
N LEU A 192 13.92 1.83 0.37
CA LEU A 192 13.12 1.24 -0.70
C LEU A 192 11.78 0.79 -0.13
N LEU A 193 10.69 1.28 -0.73
CA LEU A 193 9.31 1.02 -0.35
C LEU A 193 8.56 0.40 -1.54
N GLU A 194 8.25 -0.89 -1.45
CA GLU A 194 7.43 -1.60 -2.43
C GLU A 194 5.94 -1.37 -2.15
N GLY A 195 5.14 -1.17 -3.18
CA GLY A 195 3.70 -0.92 -3.07
C GLY A 195 3.35 0.50 -2.57
N CYS A 196 4.33 1.39 -2.49
CA CYS A 196 4.16 2.78 -2.05
C CYS A 196 4.17 3.70 -3.27
N SER A 197 3.10 4.45 -3.49
CA SER A 197 3.04 5.49 -4.52
C SER A 197 3.55 6.84 -3.99
N ALA A 198 3.82 7.78 -4.89
CA ALA A 198 4.26 9.13 -4.53
C ALA A 198 3.31 9.82 -3.51
N LEU A 199 1.99 9.61 -3.64
CA LEU A 199 1.00 10.17 -2.72
C LEU A 199 1.00 9.52 -1.33
N GLN A 200 1.62 8.35 -1.21
CA GLN A 200 1.66 7.57 0.03
C GLN A 200 3.00 7.68 0.77
N ILE A 201 3.99 8.36 0.18
CA ILE A 201 5.35 8.47 0.76
C ILE A 201 5.29 9.10 2.14
N GLU A 202 4.69 10.28 2.26
CA GLU A 202 4.66 11.03 3.53
C GLU A 202 3.95 10.25 4.65
N PRO A 203 2.73 9.71 4.47
CA PRO A 203 2.12 8.85 5.47
C PRO A 203 2.93 7.59 5.78
N ALA A 204 3.57 6.99 4.79
CA ALA A 204 4.41 5.81 5.00
C ALA A 204 5.65 6.14 5.84
N LEU A 205 6.33 7.25 5.54
CA LEU A 205 7.49 7.72 6.30
C LEU A 205 7.11 8.14 7.72
N ALA A 206 6.02 8.89 7.89
CA ALA A 206 5.51 9.27 9.21
C ALA A 206 5.22 8.05 10.08
N ARG A 207 4.68 6.98 9.48
CA ARG A 207 4.44 5.70 10.16
C ARG A 207 5.72 4.95 10.52
N LEU A 208 6.71 4.94 9.60
CA LEU A 208 7.98 4.24 9.79
C LEU A 208 8.90 4.94 10.80
N LEU A 209 8.93 6.26 10.75
CA LEU A 209 9.81 7.10 11.56
C LEU A 209 9.13 7.63 12.83
N GLY A 210 7.80 7.47 12.93
CA GLY A 210 6.99 8.00 14.02
C GLY A 210 6.78 9.52 13.91
N ARG A 211 6.09 10.10 14.93
CA ARG A 211 5.75 11.55 14.95
C ARG A 211 6.96 12.50 14.98
N ARG A 212 8.18 11.98 14.98
CA ARG A 212 9.43 12.76 14.99
C ARG A 212 9.98 13.07 13.60
N PHE A 213 9.23 12.74 12.54
CA PHE A 213 9.70 12.93 11.16
C PHE A 213 10.05 14.41 10.89
N ASP A 214 9.18 15.34 11.30
CA ASP A 214 9.40 16.79 11.11
C ASP A 214 10.62 17.34 11.87
N ALA A 215 11.09 16.63 12.87
CA ALA A 215 12.27 17.01 13.66
C ALA A 215 13.57 16.37 13.16
N LEU A 216 13.50 15.52 12.14
CA LEU A 216 14.64 14.76 11.61
C LEU A 216 15.11 15.25 10.22
N LEU A 217 14.32 16.12 9.59
CA LEU A 217 14.62 16.81 8.34
C LEU A 217 15.06 18.24 8.60
#